data_cc1e20947a3e41a3df52ea5bbc7da753
#
_entry.id   cc1e20947a3e41a3df52ea5bbc7da753
#
_cell.length_a   1.000
_cell.length_b   1.000
_cell.length_c   1.000
_cell.angle_alpha   90.00
_cell.angle_beta   90.00
_cell.angle_gamma   90.00
#
_symmetry.space_group_name_H-M   'P 1'
#
loop_
_entity.id
_entity.type
_entity.pdbx_description
1 polymer ?
#
loop_
_entity_poly.entity_id
_entity_poly.type
_entity_poly.pdbx_seq_one_letter_code
_entity_poly.pdbx_strand_id
1 'polypeptide(L)'
;MTQKKFFLGCAVWAFKPWVGEFYPPKSSPSEFLYLYSRRFTTVEGNTTFYATPKPETVTKWAIQTPPGFQFCLKLPRNITHNGLLKPFIPDALDFLKQMQPLGDRLGVFFAQLPPSYNTSSFDDLAEFLEAWPRDRMSLALEVRHPEWFEDSQAQQLNSLLKQLSVGKVLLDSRPVYTGKDNPQLRSQNRKPNLPLQFKVTAPFTIVRFISHPQLSVNQIFFTEWVTQIKQWLCQDITIYFFIHCPEEERSPSIARHFQQLLEIAKIPIPSLPWNLLNQSPTQLSLW
;
A
#
# COMPACT_ATOMS: atom_id res chain seq x y z
N MET A 1 -17.02 -18.32 -1.01
CA MET A 1 -16.84 -16.95 -0.46
C MET A 1 -16.30 -16.09 -1.59
N THR A 2 -16.97 -15.00 -1.95
CA THR A 2 -16.48 -14.05 -2.93
C THR A 2 -15.17 -13.45 -2.41
N GLN A 3 -14.11 -13.55 -3.19
CA GLN A 3 -12.79 -13.01 -2.84
C GLN A 3 -12.92 -11.50 -2.61
N LYS A 4 -12.39 -11.00 -1.50
CA LYS A 4 -12.33 -9.55 -1.24
C LYS A 4 -11.46 -8.89 -2.31
N LYS A 5 -11.95 -7.85 -2.97
CA LYS A 5 -11.23 -7.14 -4.03
C LYS A 5 -10.86 -5.71 -3.69
N PHE A 6 -11.28 -5.23 -2.54
CA PHE A 6 -10.89 -3.92 -2.02
C PHE A 6 -10.30 -4.07 -0.61
N PHE A 7 -9.10 -3.56 -0.47
CA PHE A 7 -8.33 -3.55 0.77
C PHE A 7 -7.96 -2.10 1.11
N LEU A 8 -8.25 -1.68 2.34
CA LEU A 8 -7.96 -0.33 2.81
C LEU A 8 -7.07 -0.39 4.05
N GLY A 9 -6.07 0.48 4.09
CA GLY A 9 -5.14 0.60 5.21
C GLY A 9 -4.33 1.89 5.19
N CYS A 10 -3.37 1.96 6.12
CA CYS A 10 -2.41 3.06 6.25
C CYS A 10 -0.99 2.58 5.95
N ALA A 11 -0.04 3.52 5.95
CA ALA A 11 1.37 3.27 5.63
C ALA A 11 2.20 2.70 6.79
N VAL A 12 1.62 2.59 7.96
CA VAL A 12 2.25 2.09 9.18
C VAL A 12 1.21 1.43 10.08
N TRP A 13 1.66 0.63 11.04
CA TRP A 13 0.83 0.15 12.16
C TRP A 13 1.49 0.45 13.53
N ALA A 14 2.80 0.70 13.56
CA ALA A 14 3.55 0.96 14.78
C ALA A 14 3.75 2.46 14.98
N PHE A 15 2.65 3.17 15.31
CA PHE A 15 2.68 4.61 15.53
C PHE A 15 2.10 4.96 16.90
N LYS A 16 2.98 5.26 17.87
CA LYS A 16 2.63 5.48 19.27
C LYS A 16 1.59 6.60 19.49
N PRO A 17 1.60 7.74 18.77
CA PRO A 17 0.58 8.77 18.95
C PRO A 17 -0.87 8.35 18.66
N TRP A 18 -1.08 7.20 18.05
CA TRP A 18 -2.44 6.64 17.86
C TRP A 18 -3.07 6.07 19.16
N VAL A 19 -2.29 5.94 20.24
CA VAL A 19 -2.79 5.44 21.53
C VAL A 19 -3.69 6.49 22.19
N GLY A 20 -4.89 6.08 22.56
CA GLY A 20 -5.94 6.94 23.14
C GLY A 20 -7.00 7.37 22.13
N GLU A 21 -6.71 7.31 20.83
CA GLU A 21 -7.64 7.68 19.77
C GLU A 21 -7.95 6.48 18.83
N PHE A 22 -6.96 6.03 18.09
CA PHE A 22 -7.10 4.87 17.19
C PHE A 22 -6.85 3.55 17.91
N TYR A 23 -5.87 3.47 18.81
CA TYR A 23 -5.67 2.36 19.72
C TYR A 23 -6.26 2.65 21.10
N PRO A 24 -6.72 1.63 21.83
CA PRO A 24 -7.17 1.84 23.21
C PRO A 24 -6.13 2.54 24.08
N PRO A 25 -6.54 3.31 25.10
CA PRO A 25 -5.61 3.88 26.06
C PRO A 25 -4.71 2.80 26.67
N LYS A 26 -3.43 3.15 26.89
CA LYS A 26 -2.40 2.27 27.48
C LYS A 26 -1.97 1.08 26.59
N SER A 27 -2.40 1.01 25.33
CA SER A 27 -1.90 -0.02 24.40
C SER A 27 -0.39 0.03 24.26
N SER A 28 0.25 -1.14 24.28
CA SER A 28 1.69 -1.29 24.11
C SER A 28 2.09 -1.47 22.64
N PRO A 29 3.34 -1.15 22.26
CA PRO A 29 3.80 -1.37 20.88
C PRO A 29 3.70 -2.82 20.40
N SER A 30 3.75 -3.80 21.28
CA SER A 30 3.59 -5.23 20.94
C SER A 30 2.17 -5.60 20.52
N GLU A 31 1.17 -4.78 20.86
CA GLU A 31 -0.24 -4.99 20.54
C GLU A 31 -0.66 -4.24 19.26
N PHE A 32 0.13 -3.27 18.79
CA PHE A 32 -0.29 -2.38 17.72
C PHE A 32 -0.71 -3.11 16.44
N LEU A 33 0.03 -4.12 16.00
CA LEU A 33 -0.34 -4.89 14.81
C LEU A 33 -1.64 -5.68 15.01
N TYR A 34 -1.80 -6.30 16.18
CA TYR A 34 -3.03 -6.99 16.56
C TYR A 34 -4.24 -6.05 16.50
N LEU A 35 -4.13 -4.87 17.10
CA LEU A 35 -5.19 -3.85 17.14
C LEU A 35 -5.46 -3.26 15.76
N TYR A 36 -4.42 -2.94 14.99
CA TYR A 36 -4.51 -2.41 13.66
C TYR A 36 -5.27 -3.34 12.70
N SER A 37 -4.87 -4.61 12.67
CA SER A 37 -5.43 -5.61 11.76
C SER A 37 -6.90 -5.97 12.05
N ARG A 38 -7.44 -5.52 13.19
CA ARG A 38 -8.86 -5.63 13.56
C ARG A 38 -9.65 -4.36 13.29
N ARG A 39 -9.05 -3.40 12.61
CA ARG A 39 -9.69 -2.16 12.14
C ARG A 39 -9.52 -1.94 10.66
N PHE A 40 -8.42 -2.42 10.06
CA PHE A 40 -8.14 -2.34 8.62
C PHE A 40 -7.94 -3.73 8.03
N THR A 41 -8.03 -3.81 6.69
CA THR A 41 -7.92 -5.08 5.96
C THR A 41 -6.53 -5.30 5.36
N THR A 42 -5.70 -4.26 5.33
CA THR A 42 -4.33 -4.31 4.79
C THR A 42 -3.44 -3.26 5.46
N VAL A 43 -2.14 -3.41 5.25
CA VAL A 43 -1.14 -2.40 5.63
C VAL A 43 -0.05 -2.29 4.57
N GLU A 44 0.45 -1.09 4.33
CA GLU A 44 1.68 -0.86 3.58
C GLU A 44 2.88 -1.09 4.51
N GLY A 45 3.61 -2.18 4.28
CA GLY A 45 4.71 -2.59 5.14
C GLY A 45 5.99 -1.81 4.83
N ASN A 46 6.07 -0.56 5.25
CA ASN A 46 7.25 0.29 5.05
C ASN A 46 8.43 -0.09 5.96
N THR A 47 8.22 -0.83 7.03
CA THR A 47 9.29 -1.26 7.93
C THR A 47 10.34 -2.11 7.21
N THR A 48 9.91 -2.94 6.27
CA THR A 48 10.80 -3.79 5.46
C THR A 48 11.72 -3.02 4.52
N PHE A 49 11.38 -1.77 4.22
CA PHE A 49 12.26 -0.89 3.43
C PHE A 49 13.54 -0.51 4.18
N TYR A 50 13.45 -0.36 5.50
CA TYR A 50 14.59 0.06 6.34
C TYR A 50 15.38 -1.12 6.88
N ALA A 51 14.73 -2.21 7.18
CA ALA A 51 15.35 -3.42 7.71
C ALA A 51 14.52 -4.65 7.35
N THR A 52 15.20 -5.70 6.88
CA THR A 52 14.57 -7.01 6.67
C THR A 52 14.30 -7.65 8.02
N PRO A 53 13.03 -7.98 8.35
CA PRO A 53 12.68 -8.58 9.64
C PRO A 53 13.22 -10.01 9.73
N LYS A 54 13.57 -10.44 10.96
CA LYS A 54 13.93 -11.83 11.21
C LYS A 54 12.74 -12.77 10.98
N PRO A 55 12.95 -14.05 10.63
CA PRO A 55 11.87 -15.01 10.38
C PRO A 55 10.87 -15.11 11.54
N GLU A 56 11.35 -15.05 12.80
CA GLU A 56 10.49 -15.11 13.99
C GLU A 56 9.56 -13.89 14.07
N THR A 57 10.02 -12.73 13.60
CA THR A 57 9.20 -11.51 13.55
C THR A 57 8.10 -11.66 12.49
N VAL A 58 8.43 -12.23 11.33
CA VAL A 58 7.46 -12.49 10.25
C VAL A 58 6.39 -13.49 10.71
N THR A 59 6.81 -14.56 11.37
CA THR A 59 5.90 -15.55 11.96
C THR A 59 4.98 -14.90 13.00
N LYS A 60 5.53 -14.01 13.84
CA LYS A 60 4.73 -13.26 14.81
C LYS A 60 3.68 -12.36 14.14
N TRP A 61 4.02 -11.72 13.03
CA TRP A 61 3.06 -10.93 12.25
C TRP A 61 1.91 -11.78 11.72
N ALA A 62 2.22 -12.99 11.21
CA ALA A 62 1.20 -13.92 10.74
C ALA A 62 0.24 -14.34 11.86
N ILE A 63 0.77 -14.64 13.07
CA ILE A 63 -0.04 -15.06 14.23
C ILE A 63 -0.90 -13.91 14.78
N GLN A 64 -0.40 -12.68 14.78
CA GLN A 64 -1.10 -11.52 15.33
C GLN A 64 -2.25 -11.02 14.45
N THR A 65 -2.25 -11.36 13.16
CA THR A 65 -3.24 -10.86 12.21
C THR A 65 -4.30 -11.89 11.87
N PRO A 66 -5.57 -11.49 11.68
CA PRO A 66 -6.65 -12.41 11.36
C PRO A 66 -6.52 -12.95 9.92
N PRO A 67 -7.16 -14.08 9.59
CA PRO A 67 -7.30 -14.54 8.22
C PRO A 67 -7.91 -13.46 7.33
N GLY A 68 -7.37 -13.30 6.11
CA GLY A 68 -7.82 -12.30 5.13
C GLY A 68 -7.28 -10.89 5.35
N PHE A 69 -6.45 -10.65 6.37
CA PHE A 69 -5.61 -9.46 6.44
C PHE A 69 -4.43 -9.59 5.47
N GLN A 70 -4.05 -8.52 4.78
CA GLN A 70 -2.99 -8.56 3.76
C GLN A 70 -1.86 -7.59 4.07
N PHE A 71 -0.63 -8.07 3.98
CA PHE A 71 0.57 -7.24 4.03
C PHE A 71 1.03 -6.90 2.62
N CYS A 72 1.04 -5.63 2.23
CA CYS A 72 1.73 -5.16 1.03
C CYS A 72 3.12 -4.69 1.41
N LEU A 73 4.14 -5.47 1.09
CA LEU A 73 5.49 -5.27 1.60
C LEU A 73 6.35 -4.48 0.61
N LYS A 74 6.96 -3.41 1.08
CA LYS A 74 7.92 -2.63 0.33
C LYS A 74 9.26 -3.35 0.27
N LEU A 75 9.85 -3.48 -0.92
CA LEU A 75 11.19 -4.04 -1.07
C LEU A 75 12.24 -3.22 -0.28
N PRO A 76 13.24 -3.89 0.30
CA PRO A 76 14.31 -3.24 1.04
C PRO A 76 15.04 -2.16 0.24
N ARG A 77 15.50 -1.13 0.94
CA ARG A 77 16.19 0.01 0.34
C ARG A 77 17.48 -0.38 -0.38
N ASN A 78 18.22 -1.35 0.16
CA ASN A 78 19.45 -1.85 -0.46
C ASN A 78 19.20 -2.48 -1.84
N ILE A 79 18.00 -2.99 -2.11
CA ILE A 79 17.63 -3.55 -3.42
C ILE A 79 17.25 -2.43 -4.40
N THR A 80 16.46 -1.46 -3.95
CA THR A 80 15.81 -0.50 -4.87
C THR A 80 16.50 0.84 -4.98
N HIS A 81 17.48 1.16 -4.11
CA HIS A 81 18.08 2.51 -3.99
C HIS A 81 19.60 2.53 -4.09
N ASN A 82 20.22 1.49 -4.63
CA ASN A 82 21.68 1.39 -4.79
C ASN A 82 22.12 1.34 -6.28
N GLY A 83 21.46 2.11 -7.13
CA GLY A 83 21.77 2.16 -8.56
C GLY A 83 20.94 1.16 -9.37
N LEU A 84 21.58 0.31 -10.18
CA LEU A 84 20.92 -0.69 -11.00
C LEU A 84 20.30 -1.80 -10.13
N LEU A 85 19.19 -2.39 -10.60
CA LEU A 85 18.44 -3.42 -9.89
C LEU A 85 18.95 -4.83 -10.12
N LYS A 86 19.45 -5.11 -11.31
CA LYS A 86 19.94 -6.45 -11.72
C LYS A 86 20.92 -7.08 -10.73
N PRO A 87 21.92 -6.38 -10.16
CA PRO A 87 22.84 -6.96 -9.18
C PRO A 87 22.14 -7.44 -7.90
N PHE A 88 20.95 -6.91 -7.59
CA PHE A 88 20.20 -7.20 -6.36
C PHE A 88 19.04 -8.19 -6.57
N ILE A 89 18.95 -8.86 -7.74
CA ILE A 89 17.98 -9.92 -7.98
C ILE A 89 18.08 -11.04 -6.92
N PRO A 90 19.29 -11.55 -6.58
CA PRO A 90 19.41 -12.57 -5.54
C PRO A 90 18.87 -12.09 -4.18
N ASP A 91 19.18 -10.87 -3.76
CA ASP A 91 18.70 -10.28 -2.51
C ASP A 91 17.16 -10.15 -2.51
N ALA A 92 16.58 -9.78 -3.65
CA ALA A 92 15.12 -9.68 -3.81
C ALA A 92 14.46 -11.06 -3.66
N LEU A 93 15.02 -12.09 -4.26
CA LEU A 93 14.52 -13.47 -4.15
C LEU A 93 14.69 -14.03 -2.73
N ASP A 94 15.76 -13.70 -2.05
CA ASP A 94 15.96 -14.10 -0.65
C ASP A 94 15.00 -13.36 0.29
N PHE A 95 14.73 -12.08 0.04
CA PHE A 95 13.70 -11.34 0.77
C PHE A 95 12.32 -12.00 0.61
N LEU A 96 11.95 -12.45 -0.59
CA LEU A 96 10.72 -13.21 -0.82
C LEU A 96 10.62 -14.45 0.04
N LYS A 97 11.69 -15.26 0.09
CA LYS A 97 11.73 -16.48 0.92
C LYS A 97 11.51 -16.16 2.39
N GLN A 98 12.12 -15.07 2.89
CA GLN A 98 11.97 -14.67 4.28
C GLN A 98 10.54 -14.25 4.65
N MET A 99 9.75 -13.76 3.67
CA MET A 99 8.36 -13.35 3.90
C MET A 99 7.35 -14.50 3.78
N GLN A 100 7.75 -15.68 3.31
CA GLN A 100 6.87 -16.84 3.16
C GLN A 100 6.08 -17.24 4.43
N PRO A 101 6.60 -17.08 5.69
CA PRO A 101 5.81 -17.39 6.88
C PRO A 101 4.52 -16.57 7.05
N LEU A 102 4.32 -15.48 6.29
CA LEU A 102 3.03 -14.77 6.25
C LEU A 102 1.91 -15.61 5.63
N GLY A 103 2.24 -16.60 4.77
CA GLY A 103 1.26 -17.47 4.14
C GLY A 103 0.19 -16.67 3.37
N ASP A 104 -1.07 -16.94 3.66
CA ASP A 104 -2.26 -16.29 3.06
C ASP A 104 -2.42 -14.81 3.42
N ARG A 105 -1.61 -14.28 4.33
CA ARG A 105 -1.55 -12.86 4.70
C ARG A 105 -0.58 -12.06 3.84
N LEU A 106 0.18 -12.74 2.99
CA LEU A 106 1.08 -12.08 2.06
C LEU A 106 0.28 -11.55 0.87
N GLY A 107 0.20 -10.24 0.75
CA GLY A 107 -0.44 -9.53 -0.36
C GLY A 107 0.55 -9.28 -1.50
N VAL A 108 0.69 -8.03 -1.90
CA VAL A 108 1.54 -7.61 -3.01
C VAL A 108 2.86 -7.06 -2.49
N PHE A 109 3.99 -7.51 -3.07
CA PHE A 109 5.25 -6.79 -2.93
C PHE A 109 5.27 -5.56 -3.81
N PHE A 110 5.94 -4.49 -3.38
CA PHE A 110 6.13 -3.37 -4.28
C PHE A 110 7.55 -2.79 -4.23
N ALA A 111 8.08 -2.56 -5.41
CA ALA A 111 9.35 -1.89 -5.63
C ALA A 111 9.09 -0.40 -5.86
N GLN A 112 9.51 0.44 -4.92
CA GLN A 112 9.55 1.89 -5.15
C GLN A 112 10.96 2.28 -5.55
N LEU A 113 11.11 2.84 -6.74
CA LEU A 113 12.38 3.31 -7.26
C LEU A 113 12.66 4.76 -6.81
N PRO A 114 13.94 5.14 -6.65
CA PRO A 114 14.30 6.50 -6.30
C PRO A 114 14.09 7.46 -7.49
N PRO A 115 13.98 8.78 -7.24
CA PRO A 115 13.90 9.78 -8.30
C PRO A 115 15.10 9.77 -9.27
N SER A 116 16.24 9.23 -8.88
CA SER A 116 17.43 9.10 -9.73
C SER A 116 17.37 7.94 -10.73
N TYR A 117 16.40 7.03 -10.60
CA TYR A 117 16.25 5.88 -11.50
C TYR A 117 15.38 6.29 -12.70
N ASN A 118 16.01 6.67 -13.77
CA ASN A 118 15.38 7.21 -14.98
C ASN A 118 15.21 6.17 -16.09
N THR A 119 14.71 6.59 -17.24
CA THR A 119 14.39 5.74 -18.39
C THR A 119 15.61 5.14 -19.08
N SER A 120 16.83 5.68 -18.89
CA SER A 120 18.06 5.07 -19.40
C SER A 120 18.35 3.69 -18.78
N SER A 121 17.72 3.36 -17.65
CA SER A 121 17.82 2.07 -16.97
C SER A 121 16.69 1.11 -17.33
N PHE A 122 15.99 1.31 -18.48
CA PHE A 122 14.84 0.49 -18.86
C PHE A 122 15.19 -1.00 -18.98
N ASP A 123 16.30 -1.35 -19.58
CA ASP A 123 16.72 -2.75 -19.78
C ASP A 123 17.03 -3.43 -18.44
N ASP A 124 17.71 -2.71 -17.53
CA ASP A 124 17.97 -3.19 -16.16
C ASP A 124 16.66 -3.43 -15.39
N LEU A 125 15.69 -2.52 -15.55
CA LEU A 125 14.36 -2.70 -14.97
C LEU A 125 13.67 -3.93 -15.54
N ALA A 126 13.70 -4.12 -16.85
CA ALA A 126 13.09 -5.26 -17.52
C ALA A 126 13.65 -6.59 -16.99
N GLU A 127 14.98 -6.73 -16.94
CA GLU A 127 15.65 -7.92 -16.42
C GLU A 127 15.28 -8.21 -14.96
N PHE A 128 15.22 -7.18 -14.12
CA PHE A 128 14.80 -7.33 -12.71
C PHE A 128 13.34 -7.82 -12.60
N LEU A 129 12.43 -7.23 -13.37
CA LEU A 129 11.02 -7.62 -13.37
C LEU A 129 10.80 -9.02 -13.96
N GLU A 130 11.58 -9.41 -14.97
CA GLU A 130 11.54 -10.76 -15.56
C GLU A 130 12.00 -11.84 -14.59
N ALA A 131 13.00 -11.56 -13.76
CA ALA A 131 13.52 -12.49 -12.77
C ALA A 131 12.57 -12.73 -11.58
N TRP A 132 11.54 -11.90 -11.40
CA TRP A 132 10.57 -12.04 -10.30
C TRP A 132 9.65 -13.26 -10.52
N PRO A 133 9.42 -14.13 -9.51
CA PRO A 133 8.57 -15.32 -9.62
C PRO A 133 7.07 -14.96 -9.56
N ARG A 134 6.54 -14.36 -10.62
CA ARG A 134 5.19 -13.78 -10.72
C ARG A 134 4.05 -14.80 -10.59
N ASP A 135 4.33 -16.06 -10.88
CA ASP A 135 3.41 -17.19 -10.69
C ASP A 135 3.07 -17.46 -9.23
N ARG A 136 3.95 -17.05 -8.32
CA ARG A 136 3.82 -17.26 -6.88
C ARG A 136 3.59 -15.98 -6.09
N MET A 137 4.20 -14.87 -6.52
CA MET A 137 4.25 -13.63 -5.76
C MET A 137 3.98 -12.41 -6.64
N SER A 138 2.89 -11.71 -6.36
CA SER A 138 2.54 -10.48 -7.06
C SER A 138 3.52 -9.35 -6.74
N LEU A 139 3.93 -8.62 -7.77
CA LEU A 139 4.80 -7.46 -7.66
C LEU A 139 4.12 -6.22 -8.26
N ALA A 140 4.28 -5.08 -7.61
CA ALA A 140 3.93 -3.77 -8.15
C ALA A 140 5.17 -2.86 -8.23
N LEU A 141 5.15 -1.91 -9.15
CA LEU A 141 6.24 -0.96 -9.38
C LEU A 141 5.76 0.47 -9.19
N GLU A 142 6.52 1.25 -8.40
CA GLU A 142 6.39 2.70 -8.27
C GLU A 142 7.63 3.38 -8.85
N VAL A 143 7.47 4.11 -9.94
CA VAL A 143 8.52 4.96 -10.54
C VAL A 143 8.36 6.39 -10.06
N ARG A 144 9.47 7.11 -9.92
CA ARG A 144 9.49 8.49 -9.38
C ARG A 144 10.24 9.50 -10.23
N HIS A 145 11.00 9.09 -11.22
CA HIS A 145 11.62 10.02 -12.17
C HIS A 145 10.57 10.55 -13.14
N PRO A 146 10.52 11.86 -13.44
CA PRO A 146 9.50 12.47 -14.32
C PRO A 146 9.44 11.86 -15.72
N GLU A 147 10.56 11.46 -16.30
CA GLU A 147 10.62 10.83 -17.64
C GLU A 147 9.71 9.60 -17.78
N TRP A 148 9.47 8.84 -16.71
CA TRP A 148 8.57 7.68 -16.75
C TRP A 148 7.10 8.04 -17.01
N PHE A 149 6.76 9.33 -16.96
CA PHE A 149 5.41 9.87 -17.16
C PHE A 149 5.24 10.55 -18.52
N GLU A 150 6.32 10.70 -19.30
CA GLU A 150 6.26 11.17 -20.70
C GLU A 150 5.60 10.11 -21.58
N ASP A 151 4.77 10.54 -22.54
CA ASP A 151 3.84 9.66 -23.26
C ASP A 151 4.50 8.38 -23.83
N SER A 152 5.63 8.51 -24.53
CA SER A 152 6.35 7.37 -25.12
C SER A 152 6.91 6.43 -24.06
N GLN A 153 7.54 6.97 -23.04
CA GLN A 153 8.16 6.22 -21.95
C GLN A 153 7.10 5.55 -21.06
N ALA A 154 6.02 6.28 -20.77
CA ALA A 154 4.88 5.74 -20.03
C ALA A 154 4.20 4.59 -20.80
N GLN A 155 4.07 4.70 -22.12
CA GLN A 155 3.53 3.63 -22.94
C GLN A 155 4.43 2.40 -22.95
N GLN A 156 5.73 2.58 -23.12
CA GLN A 156 6.73 1.49 -23.09
C GLN A 156 6.70 0.77 -21.74
N LEU A 157 6.77 1.53 -20.63
CA LEU A 157 6.69 0.98 -19.29
C LEU A 157 5.38 0.21 -19.06
N ASN A 158 4.23 0.81 -19.39
CA ASN A 158 2.93 0.17 -19.19
C ASN A 158 2.81 -1.12 -20.03
N SER A 159 3.41 -1.19 -21.22
CA SER A 159 3.43 -2.40 -22.05
C SER A 159 4.25 -3.51 -21.41
N LEU A 160 5.44 -3.21 -20.91
CA LEU A 160 6.27 -4.15 -20.15
C LEU A 160 5.54 -4.67 -18.91
N LEU A 161 4.98 -3.77 -18.10
CA LEU A 161 4.26 -4.15 -16.88
C LEU A 161 3.07 -5.04 -17.18
N LYS A 162 2.31 -4.76 -18.26
CA LYS A 162 1.17 -5.61 -18.68
C LYS A 162 1.64 -6.99 -19.12
N GLN A 163 2.67 -7.05 -19.98
CA GLN A 163 3.25 -8.31 -20.45
C GLN A 163 3.68 -9.18 -19.28
N LEU A 164 4.28 -8.59 -18.26
CA LEU A 164 4.77 -9.29 -17.09
C LEU A 164 3.74 -9.42 -15.96
N SER A 165 2.51 -8.92 -16.12
CA SER A 165 1.48 -8.88 -15.05
C SER A 165 1.99 -8.24 -13.76
N VAL A 166 2.86 -7.24 -13.87
CA VAL A 166 3.33 -6.41 -12.76
C VAL A 166 2.37 -5.24 -12.56
N GLY A 167 1.91 -5.06 -11.32
CA GLY A 167 1.00 -3.96 -10.97
C GLY A 167 1.70 -2.60 -11.01
N LYS A 168 1.01 -1.57 -11.51
CA LYS A 168 1.48 -0.20 -11.36
C LYS A 168 1.03 0.34 -10.02
N VAL A 169 1.95 0.96 -9.26
CA VAL A 169 1.59 1.74 -8.06
C VAL A 169 1.21 3.14 -8.51
N LEU A 170 0.04 3.59 -8.08
CA LEU A 170 -0.42 4.95 -8.34
C LEU A 170 -0.19 5.80 -7.09
N LEU A 171 0.72 6.73 -7.20
CA LEU A 171 0.99 7.72 -6.16
C LEU A 171 0.16 8.97 -6.44
N ASP A 172 -0.81 9.26 -5.58
CA ASP A 172 -1.59 10.50 -5.64
C ASP A 172 -1.18 11.43 -4.51
N SER A 173 -0.40 12.43 -4.86
CA SER A 173 0.06 13.47 -3.92
C SER A 173 -0.65 14.81 -4.12
N ARG A 174 -1.62 14.89 -5.04
CA ARG A 174 -2.34 16.13 -5.39
C ARG A 174 -2.91 16.87 -4.18
N PRO A 175 -3.51 16.20 -3.16
CA PRO A 175 -4.10 16.92 -2.03
C PRO A 175 -3.10 17.77 -1.25
N VAL A 176 -1.84 17.32 -1.10
CA VAL A 176 -0.82 18.09 -0.35
C VAL A 176 -0.18 19.22 -1.15
N TYR A 177 -0.43 19.25 -2.46
CA TYR A 177 0.01 20.34 -3.34
C TYR A 177 -1.14 21.28 -3.75
N THR A 178 -2.34 21.04 -3.23
CA THR A 178 -3.53 21.86 -3.51
C THR A 178 -3.75 22.88 -2.39
N GLY A 179 -3.99 24.14 -2.75
CA GLY A 179 -4.24 25.20 -1.80
C GLY A 179 -2.99 26.00 -1.40
N LYS A 180 -3.17 26.93 -0.45
CA LYS A 180 -2.13 27.86 0.00
C LYS A 180 -1.20 27.23 1.04
N ASP A 181 -1.69 26.20 1.73
CA ASP A 181 -0.99 25.55 2.83
C ASP A 181 -0.55 24.15 2.39
N ASN A 182 0.74 24.01 2.12
CA ASN A 182 1.33 22.75 1.73
C ASN A 182 2.08 22.15 2.93
N PRO A 183 1.52 21.14 3.62
CA PRO A 183 2.14 20.51 4.78
C PRO A 183 3.44 19.77 4.43
N GLN A 184 3.75 19.56 3.14
CA GLN A 184 4.99 18.92 2.68
C GLN A 184 6.16 19.89 2.45
N LEU A 185 5.96 21.21 2.53
CA LEU A 185 7.04 22.19 2.33
C LEU A 185 8.25 21.96 3.23
N ARG A 186 8.06 21.41 4.44
CA ARG A 186 9.14 21.06 5.39
C ARG A 186 9.76 19.69 5.12
N SER A 187 9.13 18.88 4.27
CA SER A 187 9.52 17.50 3.95
C SER A 187 9.96 17.36 2.49
N GLN A 188 10.74 18.31 2.00
CA GLN A 188 11.18 18.37 0.60
C GLN A 188 11.53 16.99 0.05
N ASN A 189 10.98 16.63 -1.13
CA ASN A 189 11.25 15.40 -1.90
C ASN A 189 10.75 14.07 -1.31
N ARG A 190 10.07 14.02 -0.18
CA ARG A 190 9.54 12.77 0.34
C ARG A 190 8.31 12.27 -0.42
N LYS A 191 7.51 13.18 -0.94
CA LYS A 191 6.28 12.91 -1.68
C LYS A 191 6.30 13.75 -2.96
N PRO A 192 6.86 13.25 -4.06
CA PRO A 192 7.01 14.03 -5.29
C PRO A 192 5.65 14.40 -5.88
N ASN A 193 5.60 15.55 -6.54
CA ASN A 193 4.46 15.96 -7.36
C ASN A 193 4.62 15.36 -8.76
N LEU A 194 3.94 14.25 -9.00
CA LEU A 194 4.01 13.51 -10.26
C LEU A 194 2.62 13.42 -10.90
N PRO A 195 2.52 13.31 -12.22
CA PRO A 195 1.26 13.11 -12.90
C PRO A 195 0.56 11.81 -12.45
N LEU A 196 -0.70 11.90 -12.04
CA LEU A 196 -1.51 10.73 -11.77
C LEU A 196 -2.08 10.16 -13.07
N GLN A 197 -1.73 8.92 -13.36
CA GLN A 197 -2.23 8.19 -14.54
C GLN A 197 -3.04 6.97 -14.07
N PHE A 198 -4.35 6.95 -14.30
CA PHE A 198 -5.24 5.84 -13.96
C PHE A 198 -5.04 4.64 -14.91
N LYS A 199 -3.84 4.06 -14.92
CA LYS A 199 -3.51 2.88 -15.74
C LYS A 199 -3.23 1.68 -14.85
N VAL A 200 -4.00 0.62 -15.06
CA VAL A 200 -3.82 -0.68 -14.41
C VAL A 200 -3.11 -1.62 -15.38
N THR A 201 -2.09 -2.32 -14.89
CA THR A 201 -1.20 -3.17 -15.70
C THR A 201 -1.24 -4.65 -15.28
N ALA A 202 -1.97 -4.99 -14.21
CA ALA A 202 -2.14 -6.33 -13.69
C ALA A 202 -3.57 -6.51 -13.17
N PRO A 203 -4.04 -7.71 -12.80
CA PRO A 203 -5.35 -7.91 -12.18
C PRO A 203 -5.48 -7.25 -10.78
N PHE A 204 -4.53 -6.45 -10.41
CA PHE A 204 -4.50 -5.68 -9.16
C PHE A 204 -3.77 -4.35 -9.34
N THR A 205 -3.98 -3.44 -8.39
CA THR A 205 -3.27 -2.16 -8.31
C THR A 205 -3.05 -1.75 -6.86
N ILE A 206 -2.01 -0.96 -6.62
CA ILE A 206 -1.75 -0.28 -5.34
C ILE A 206 -1.97 1.21 -5.56
N VAL A 207 -2.78 1.81 -4.70
CA VAL A 207 -2.95 3.26 -4.62
C VAL A 207 -2.33 3.76 -3.33
N ARG A 208 -1.47 4.75 -3.43
CA ARG A 208 -0.85 5.47 -2.32
C ARG A 208 -1.35 6.90 -2.35
N PHE A 209 -2.41 7.16 -1.59
CA PHE A 209 -3.06 8.47 -1.53
C PHE A 209 -2.45 9.29 -0.39
N ILE A 210 -1.76 10.37 -0.75
CA ILE A 210 -1.15 11.29 0.20
C ILE A 210 -2.15 12.39 0.50
N SER A 211 -2.91 12.18 1.57
CA SER A 211 -3.99 13.09 1.96
C SER A 211 -3.47 14.39 2.56
N HIS A 212 -4.26 15.44 2.43
CA HIS A 212 -4.11 16.65 3.22
C HIS A 212 -4.65 16.42 4.64
N PRO A 213 -4.04 17.03 5.71
CA PRO A 213 -4.56 16.90 7.07
C PRO A 213 -5.99 17.43 7.23
N GLN A 214 -6.36 18.46 6.49
CA GLN A 214 -7.73 18.98 6.46
C GLN A 214 -8.61 18.11 5.54
N LEU A 215 -9.61 17.47 6.11
CA LEU A 215 -10.45 16.51 5.41
C LEU A 215 -11.19 17.10 4.21
N SER A 216 -11.63 18.38 4.30
CA SER A 216 -12.33 19.09 3.23
C SER A 216 -11.50 19.23 1.95
N VAL A 217 -10.17 19.37 2.07
CA VAL A 217 -9.27 19.44 0.92
C VAL A 217 -9.23 18.13 0.13
N ASN A 218 -9.42 16.99 0.80
CA ASN A 218 -9.40 15.70 0.16
C ASN A 218 -10.69 15.36 -0.61
N GLN A 219 -11.79 16.06 -0.35
CA GLN A 219 -13.12 15.68 -0.81
C GLN A 219 -13.25 15.55 -2.33
N ILE A 220 -12.67 16.49 -3.08
CA ILE A 220 -12.73 16.46 -4.55
C ILE A 220 -11.98 15.23 -5.10
N PHE A 221 -10.83 14.89 -4.53
CA PHE A 221 -10.04 13.73 -4.92
C PHE A 221 -10.73 12.43 -4.52
N PHE A 222 -11.36 12.38 -3.34
CA PHE A 222 -12.12 11.21 -2.92
C PHE A 222 -13.30 10.93 -3.84
N THR A 223 -14.00 11.96 -4.33
CA THR A 223 -15.08 11.80 -5.31
C THR A 223 -14.58 11.16 -6.61
N GLU A 224 -13.44 11.59 -7.10
CA GLU A 224 -12.78 10.99 -8.27
C GLU A 224 -12.38 9.52 -8.00
N TRP A 225 -11.77 9.24 -6.85
CA TRP A 225 -11.38 7.89 -6.46
C TRP A 225 -12.58 6.95 -6.26
N VAL A 226 -13.69 7.42 -5.71
CA VAL A 226 -14.93 6.63 -5.59
C VAL A 226 -15.38 6.15 -6.98
N THR A 227 -15.37 7.05 -7.98
CA THR A 227 -15.73 6.73 -9.36
C THR A 227 -14.76 5.73 -9.97
N GLN A 228 -13.46 5.93 -9.79
CA GLN A 228 -12.42 5.07 -10.35
C GLN A 228 -12.43 3.67 -9.73
N ILE A 229 -12.61 3.57 -8.41
CA ILE A 229 -12.72 2.28 -7.69
C ILE A 229 -13.91 1.49 -8.21
N LYS A 230 -15.07 2.14 -8.40
CA LYS A 230 -16.25 1.49 -8.97
C LYS A 230 -15.95 0.86 -10.33
N GLN A 231 -15.30 1.62 -11.21
CA GLN A 231 -14.93 1.13 -12.55
C GLN A 231 -13.99 -0.08 -12.48
N TRP A 232 -12.96 -0.03 -11.64
CA TRP A 232 -12.00 -1.12 -11.49
C TRP A 232 -12.60 -2.39 -10.88
N LEU A 233 -13.47 -2.25 -9.88
CA LEU A 233 -14.18 -3.40 -9.31
C LEU A 233 -15.10 -4.08 -10.35
N CYS A 234 -15.73 -3.30 -11.23
CA CYS A 234 -16.50 -3.85 -12.37
C CYS A 234 -15.62 -4.58 -13.39
N GLN A 235 -14.32 -4.26 -13.46
CA GLN A 235 -13.32 -4.92 -14.30
C GLN A 235 -12.59 -6.07 -13.56
N ASP A 236 -13.07 -6.44 -12.40
CA ASP A 236 -12.51 -7.53 -11.59
C ASP A 236 -11.10 -7.25 -11.03
N ILE A 237 -10.69 -5.97 -10.94
CA ILE A 237 -9.39 -5.54 -10.41
C ILE A 237 -9.40 -5.57 -8.88
N THR A 238 -8.39 -6.19 -8.28
CA THR A 238 -8.12 -6.11 -6.83
C THR A 238 -7.38 -4.81 -6.50
N ILE A 239 -7.89 -4.06 -5.53
CA ILE A 239 -7.37 -2.73 -5.18
C ILE A 239 -6.83 -2.74 -3.76
N TYR A 240 -5.57 -2.34 -3.60
CA TYR A 240 -4.95 -2.04 -2.31
C TYR A 240 -4.81 -0.53 -2.19
N PHE A 241 -5.57 0.08 -1.29
CA PHE A 241 -5.64 1.52 -1.13
C PHE A 241 -5.03 1.94 0.22
N PHE A 242 -3.97 2.75 0.17
CA PHE A 242 -3.25 3.20 1.37
C PHE A 242 -3.39 4.70 1.55
N ILE A 243 -3.93 5.09 2.70
CA ILE A 243 -3.95 6.48 3.13
C ILE A 243 -2.65 6.81 3.85
N HIS A 244 -2.02 7.86 3.37
CA HIS A 244 -0.91 8.54 4.03
C HIS A 244 -1.35 9.95 4.42
N CYS A 245 -0.84 10.46 5.52
CA CYS A 245 -1.01 11.86 5.88
C CYS A 245 0.33 12.42 6.37
N PRO A 246 0.71 13.67 6.04
CA PRO A 246 1.86 14.32 6.65
C PRO A 246 1.77 14.41 8.17
N GLU A 247 0.54 14.57 8.70
CA GLU A 247 0.18 14.39 10.10
C GLU A 247 -0.34 12.95 10.26
N GLU A 248 0.57 11.99 10.52
CA GLU A 248 0.26 10.55 10.53
C GLU A 248 -0.84 10.18 11.54
N GLU A 249 -1.03 10.99 12.59
CA GLU A 249 -2.13 10.88 13.54
C GLU A 249 -3.48 10.79 12.85
N ARG A 250 -3.66 11.51 11.76
CA ARG A 250 -4.93 11.64 11.03
C ARG A 250 -5.19 10.51 10.03
N SER A 251 -4.16 9.72 9.66
CA SER A 251 -4.29 8.69 8.63
C SER A 251 -5.46 7.73 8.89
N PRO A 252 -5.66 7.16 10.10
CA PRO A 252 -6.77 6.24 10.35
C PRO A 252 -8.15 6.88 10.22
N SER A 253 -8.34 8.10 10.69
CA SER A 253 -9.63 8.81 10.62
C SER A 253 -9.99 9.18 9.18
N ILE A 254 -8.99 9.61 8.39
CA ILE A 254 -9.15 9.90 6.96
C ILE A 254 -9.49 8.62 6.18
N ALA A 255 -8.80 7.50 6.47
CA ALA A 255 -9.09 6.21 5.85
C ALA A 255 -10.52 5.73 6.16
N ARG A 256 -10.96 5.87 7.42
CA ARG A 256 -12.34 5.53 7.81
C ARG A 256 -13.36 6.40 7.09
N HIS A 257 -13.11 7.70 6.99
CA HIS A 257 -13.98 8.61 6.25
C HIS A 257 -14.07 8.21 4.77
N PHE A 258 -12.95 7.87 4.14
CA PHE A 258 -12.96 7.40 2.76
C PHE A 258 -13.77 6.11 2.58
N GLN A 259 -13.65 5.14 3.49
CA GLN A 259 -14.50 3.95 3.51
C GLN A 259 -15.99 4.31 3.55
N GLN A 260 -16.39 5.25 4.43
CA GLN A 260 -17.77 5.70 4.54
C GLN A 260 -18.27 6.33 3.23
N LEU A 261 -17.46 7.09 2.51
CA LEU A 261 -17.84 7.64 1.20
C LEU A 261 -18.11 6.54 0.18
N LEU A 262 -17.27 5.48 0.16
CA LEU A 262 -17.48 4.31 -0.70
C LEU A 262 -18.77 3.56 -0.35
N GLU A 263 -19.06 3.42 0.94
CA GLU A 263 -20.30 2.76 1.43
C GLU A 263 -21.55 3.59 1.08
N ILE A 264 -21.50 4.92 1.28
CA ILE A 264 -22.58 5.85 0.88
C ILE A 264 -22.84 5.77 -0.63
N ALA A 265 -21.78 5.67 -1.42
CA ALA A 265 -21.87 5.50 -2.88
C ALA A 265 -22.31 4.08 -3.29
N LYS A 266 -22.61 3.19 -2.33
CA LYS A 266 -23.03 1.79 -2.55
C LYS A 266 -22.03 1.01 -3.42
N ILE A 267 -20.73 1.27 -3.25
CA ILE A 267 -19.68 0.49 -3.90
C ILE A 267 -19.64 -0.90 -3.24
N PRO A 268 -19.56 -2.00 -3.98
CA PRO A 268 -19.59 -3.36 -3.44
C PRO A 268 -18.24 -3.73 -2.81
N ILE A 269 -17.88 -3.09 -1.72
CA ILE A 269 -16.68 -3.31 -0.93
C ILE A 269 -17.01 -3.97 0.41
N PRO A 270 -16.07 -4.75 1.00
CA PRO A 270 -16.26 -5.28 2.34
C PRO A 270 -16.25 -4.15 3.38
N SER A 271 -17.08 -4.28 4.41
CA SER A 271 -16.99 -3.40 5.58
C SER A 271 -15.64 -3.57 6.28
N LEU A 272 -15.12 -2.49 6.85
CA LEU A 272 -13.94 -2.57 7.71
C LEU A 272 -14.28 -3.31 9.02
N PRO A 273 -13.32 -4.11 9.55
CA PRO A 273 -13.51 -4.79 10.83
C PRO A 273 -13.41 -3.84 12.04
N TRP A 274 -13.88 -2.61 11.90
CA TRP A 274 -13.66 -1.50 12.82
C TRP A 274 -14.17 -1.75 14.23
N ASN A 275 -15.27 -2.48 14.36
CA ASN A 275 -15.96 -2.72 15.62
C ASN A 275 -15.61 -4.08 16.26
N LEU A 276 -14.72 -4.87 15.68
CA LEU A 276 -14.35 -6.18 16.24
C LEU A 276 -13.68 -6.08 17.63
N LEU A 277 -13.02 -4.96 17.92
CA LEU A 277 -12.40 -4.73 19.24
C LEU A 277 -13.41 -4.41 20.35
N ASN A 278 -14.64 -4.03 19.98
CA ASN A 278 -15.70 -3.67 20.94
C ASN A 278 -16.63 -4.85 21.26
N GLN A 279 -16.43 -6.01 20.60
CA GLN A 279 -17.18 -7.21 20.91
C GLN A 279 -16.54 -7.87 22.13
N SER A 280 -17.29 -8.00 23.23
CA SER A 280 -16.90 -8.86 24.35
C SER A 280 -16.61 -10.26 23.79
N PRO A 281 -15.57 -10.97 24.30
CA PRO A 281 -15.33 -12.34 23.87
C PRO A 281 -16.60 -13.15 24.10
N THR A 282 -17.15 -13.70 23.04
CA THR A 282 -18.29 -14.61 23.14
C THR A 282 -17.80 -15.81 23.94
N GLN A 283 -18.28 -15.97 25.15
CA GLN A 283 -17.99 -17.13 25.96
C GLN A 283 -18.53 -18.34 25.20
N LEU A 284 -17.63 -19.14 24.64
CA LEU A 284 -18.01 -20.43 24.09
C LEU A 284 -18.52 -21.26 25.26
N SER A 285 -19.85 -21.43 25.32
CA SER A 285 -20.46 -22.37 26.26
C SER A 285 -19.95 -23.74 25.90
N LEU A 286 -19.10 -24.30 26.75
CA LEU A 286 -18.79 -25.73 26.75
C LEU A 286 -20.06 -26.46 27.20
N TRP A 287 -20.71 -27.08 26.22
CA TRP A 287 -21.66 -28.19 26.42
C TRP A 287 -21.08 -29.44 25.81
#